data_c5e33ded381a329c264aefdaf28d878a
#
_entry.id   c5e33ded381a329c264aefdaf28d878a
#
_cell.length_a   1.000
_cell.length_b   1.000
_cell.length_c   1.000
_cell.angle_alpha   90.00
_cell.angle_beta   90.00
_cell.angle_gamma   90.00
#
_symmetry.space_group_name_H-M   'P 1'
#
loop_
_entity.id
_entity.type
_entity.pdbx_description
1 polymer ?
#
loop_
_entity_poly.entity_id
_entity_poly.type
_entity_poly.pdbx_seq_one_letter_code
_entity_poly.pdbx_strand_id
1 'polypeptide(L)'
;MIKTKALLLVNLGTPNTPSYWSVYKFLNQFLMDKRVLDYPFILRFILVNFIICPLRSFSSSKIYKKLWHPETGSPLLHNTKLLTGKIKKLLPDYDVDYAMRYQNPSIEKTLNKLLENNPDELIIMPLFPHYAASTTGSVFAEISRILNKRWSVPEVRFVNQFY
;
A
#
# COMPACT_ATOMS: atom_id res chain seq x y z
N MET A 1 21.62 -23.83 7.88
CA MET A 1 20.41 -23.17 8.38
C MET A 1 19.51 -22.84 7.18
N ILE A 2 18.24 -23.22 7.24
CA ILE A 2 17.26 -22.84 6.20
C ILE A 2 17.02 -21.34 6.38
N LYS A 3 17.31 -20.52 5.35
CA LYS A 3 17.06 -19.07 5.38
C LYS A 3 15.55 -18.83 5.48
N THR A 4 15.12 -18.10 6.49
CA THR A 4 13.73 -17.68 6.64
C THR A 4 13.44 -16.50 5.70
N LYS A 5 12.37 -16.59 4.89
CA LYS A 5 12.05 -15.59 3.87
C LYS A 5 10.71 -14.98 4.11
N ALA A 6 10.63 -13.66 4.00
CA ALA A 6 9.38 -12.91 4.04
C ALA A 6 9.08 -12.29 2.68
N LEU A 7 7.81 -12.31 2.27
CA LEU A 7 7.31 -11.68 1.04
C LEU A 7 6.17 -10.70 1.38
N LEU A 8 6.40 -9.43 1.12
CA LEU A 8 5.39 -8.39 1.26
C LEU A 8 4.85 -7.98 -0.11
N LEU A 9 3.58 -8.29 -0.36
CA LEU A 9 2.84 -7.82 -1.53
C LEU A 9 2.24 -6.44 -1.22
N VAL A 10 2.46 -5.44 -2.08
CA VAL A 10 1.97 -4.08 -1.83
C VAL A 10 1.10 -3.60 -2.98
N ASN A 11 -0.14 -3.23 -2.66
CA ASN A 11 -1.05 -2.60 -3.61
C ASN A 11 -1.30 -1.12 -3.24
N LEU A 12 -1.97 -0.38 -4.12
CA LEU A 12 -2.20 1.06 -3.97
C LEU A 12 -2.96 1.39 -2.69
N GLY A 13 -4.04 0.67 -2.47
CA GLY A 13 -4.96 0.94 -1.37
C GLY A 13 -6.33 1.42 -1.85
N THR A 14 -7.23 1.50 -0.89
CA THR A 14 -8.64 1.82 -1.13
C THR A 14 -9.21 2.46 0.13
N PRO A 15 -10.27 3.28 0.06
CA PRO A 15 -10.97 3.74 1.25
C PRO A 15 -11.43 2.55 2.11
N ASN A 16 -11.48 2.70 3.42
CA ASN A 16 -11.98 1.64 4.31
C ASN A 16 -13.49 1.39 4.14
N THR A 17 -14.23 2.42 3.75
CA THR A 17 -15.68 2.37 3.43
C THR A 17 -15.97 3.33 2.27
N PRO A 18 -17.09 3.18 1.56
CA PRO A 18 -17.45 4.11 0.47
C PRO A 18 -18.06 5.43 0.98
N SER A 19 -17.92 5.75 2.28
CA SER A 19 -18.42 7.00 2.85
C SER A 19 -17.57 8.20 2.45
N TYR A 20 -18.14 9.39 2.47
CA TYR A 20 -17.45 10.63 2.16
C TYR A 20 -16.13 10.78 2.95
N TRP A 21 -16.18 10.62 4.27
CA TRP A 21 -15.01 10.81 5.12
C TRP A 21 -13.91 9.75 4.92
N SER A 22 -14.31 8.53 4.63
CA SER A 22 -13.33 7.46 4.33
C SER A 22 -12.64 7.70 2.99
N VAL A 23 -13.38 8.15 1.99
CA VAL A 23 -12.84 8.55 0.68
C VAL A 23 -11.97 9.79 0.81
N TYR A 24 -12.38 10.77 1.61
CA TYR A 24 -11.57 11.95 1.91
C TYR A 24 -10.21 11.56 2.50
N LYS A 25 -10.19 10.71 3.54
CA LYS A 25 -8.94 10.24 4.16
C LYS A 25 -8.03 9.52 3.17
N PHE A 26 -8.59 8.67 2.33
CA PHE A 26 -7.84 7.97 1.28
C PHE A 26 -7.26 8.96 0.26
N LEU A 27 -8.07 9.86 -0.29
CA LEU A 27 -7.62 10.85 -1.28
C LEU A 27 -6.59 11.80 -0.69
N ASN A 28 -6.78 12.22 0.56
CA ASN A 28 -5.83 13.07 1.25
C ASN A 28 -4.46 12.40 1.38
N GLN A 29 -4.42 11.17 1.90
CA GLN A 29 -3.17 10.43 2.04
C GLN A 29 -2.50 10.19 0.69
N PHE A 30 -3.27 9.89 -0.35
CA PHE A 30 -2.78 9.66 -1.71
C PHE A 30 -2.21 10.93 -2.34
N LEU A 31 -2.95 12.04 -2.30
CA LEU A 31 -2.56 13.30 -2.95
C LEU A 31 -1.52 14.10 -2.15
N MET A 32 -1.39 13.84 -0.85
CA MET A 32 -0.34 14.43 -0.02
C MET A 32 1.02 13.74 -0.23
N ASP A 33 1.08 12.61 -0.93
CA ASP A 33 2.35 12.00 -1.31
C ASP A 33 3.05 12.87 -2.37
N LYS A 34 4.30 13.28 -2.08
CA LYS A 34 5.13 14.07 -3.00
C LYS A 34 5.36 13.38 -4.34
N ARG A 35 5.39 12.05 -4.34
CA ARG A 35 5.58 11.26 -5.59
C ARG A 35 4.33 11.19 -6.46
N VAL A 36 3.17 11.55 -5.89
CA VAL A 36 1.89 11.64 -6.62
C VAL A 36 1.64 13.06 -7.09
N LEU A 37 1.84 14.04 -6.21
CA LEU A 37 1.62 15.45 -6.49
C LEU A 37 2.88 16.25 -6.12
N ASP A 38 3.74 16.51 -7.11
CA ASP A 38 5.05 17.15 -6.91
C ASP A 38 4.94 18.68 -6.86
N TYR A 39 4.26 19.16 -5.82
CA TYR A 39 4.22 20.58 -5.46
C TYR A 39 4.95 20.83 -4.15
N PRO A 40 5.43 22.07 -3.89
CA PRO A 40 5.89 22.48 -2.56
C PRO A 40 4.83 22.15 -1.50
N PHE A 41 5.29 21.75 -0.31
CA PHE A 41 4.41 21.21 0.73
C PHE A 41 3.21 22.11 1.05
N ILE A 42 3.45 23.45 1.20
CA ILE A 42 2.40 24.41 1.55
C ILE A 42 1.34 24.48 0.46
N LEU A 43 1.75 24.59 -0.80
CA LEU A 43 0.82 24.64 -1.93
C LEU A 43 0.02 23.34 -2.05
N ARG A 44 0.71 22.19 -1.96
CA ARG A 44 0.07 20.87 -1.97
C ARG A 44 -0.93 20.74 -0.82
N PHE A 45 -0.56 21.17 0.39
CA PHE A 45 -1.43 21.10 1.56
C PHE A 45 -2.72 21.92 1.34
N ILE A 46 -2.61 23.15 0.85
CA ILE A 46 -3.76 24.03 0.58
C ILE A 46 -4.64 23.40 -0.51
N LEU A 47 -4.05 23.03 -1.65
CA LEU A 47 -4.80 22.46 -2.77
C LEU A 47 -5.54 21.16 -2.37
N VAL A 48 -4.84 20.26 -1.69
CA VAL A 48 -5.40 18.94 -1.36
C VAL A 48 -6.48 19.06 -0.30
N ASN A 49 -6.24 19.80 0.79
CA ASN A 49 -7.16 19.81 1.93
C ASN A 49 -8.36 20.71 1.75
N PHE A 50 -8.20 21.85 1.05
CA PHE A 50 -9.27 22.85 0.95
C PHE A 50 -9.99 22.86 -0.40
N ILE A 51 -9.39 22.31 -1.45
CA ILE A 51 -9.97 22.33 -2.78
C ILE A 51 -10.26 20.91 -3.28
N ILE A 52 -9.23 20.08 -3.46
CA ILE A 52 -9.39 18.82 -4.18
C ILE A 52 -10.19 17.79 -3.35
N CYS A 53 -9.74 17.50 -2.13
CA CYS A 53 -10.38 16.49 -1.31
C CYS A 53 -11.84 16.80 -0.96
N PRO A 54 -12.24 18.04 -0.56
CA PRO A 54 -13.64 18.33 -0.29
C PRO A 54 -14.55 18.10 -1.49
N LEU A 55 -14.14 18.55 -2.67
CA LEU A 55 -14.95 18.43 -3.88
C LEU A 55 -14.95 17.01 -4.45
N ARG A 56 -13.77 16.39 -4.57
CA ARG A 56 -13.67 15.06 -5.18
C ARG A 56 -14.22 13.95 -4.28
N SER A 57 -14.14 14.07 -2.97
CA SER A 57 -14.67 13.04 -2.08
C SER A 57 -16.16 12.84 -2.24
N PHE A 58 -16.91 13.89 -2.55
CA PHE A 58 -18.34 13.80 -2.78
C PHE A 58 -18.66 13.00 -4.05
N SER A 59 -18.01 13.30 -5.17
CA SER A 59 -18.22 12.55 -6.43
C SER A 59 -17.64 11.14 -6.36
N SER A 60 -16.44 10.99 -5.81
CA SER A 60 -15.76 9.69 -5.69
C SER A 60 -16.50 8.75 -4.75
N SER A 61 -17.08 9.22 -3.64
CA SER A 61 -17.86 8.36 -2.74
C SER A 61 -19.08 7.72 -3.43
N LYS A 62 -19.72 8.44 -4.36
CA LYS A 62 -20.80 7.87 -5.19
C LYS A 62 -20.32 6.74 -6.10
N ILE A 63 -19.12 6.90 -6.68
CA ILE A 63 -18.49 5.87 -7.51
C ILE A 63 -18.10 4.66 -6.66
N TYR A 64 -17.43 4.88 -5.52
CA TYR A 64 -17.07 3.80 -4.61
C TYR A 64 -18.30 3.03 -4.10
N LYS A 65 -19.42 3.70 -3.82
CA LYS A 65 -20.67 3.03 -3.43
C LYS A 65 -21.17 2.06 -4.51
N LYS A 66 -21.03 2.40 -5.78
CA LYS A 66 -21.42 1.52 -6.90
C LYS A 66 -20.49 0.33 -7.08
N LEU A 67 -19.19 0.50 -6.78
CA LEU A 67 -18.16 -0.55 -6.90
C LEU A 67 -18.10 -1.45 -5.66
N TRP A 68 -18.68 -0.99 -4.54
CA TRP A 68 -18.55 -1.67 -3.26
C TRP A 68 -19.42 -2.91 -3.20
N HIS A 69 -18.77 -4.07 -2.99
CA HIS A 69 -19.54 -5.31 -2.83
C HIS A 69 -20.11 -5.38 -1.41
N PRO A 70 -21.41 -5.76 -1.24
CA PRO A 70 -22.05 -5.77 0.08
C PRO A 70 -21.33 -6.66 1.12
N GLU A 71 -20.85 -7.83 0.70
CA GLU A 71 -20.22 -8.81 1.60
C GLU A 71 -18.70 -8.66 1.68
N THR A 72 -18.04 -8.39 0.56
CA THR A 72 -16.56 -8.42 0.48
C THR A 72 -15.91 -7.03 0.52
N GLY A 73 -16.70 -5.98 0.44
CA GLY A 73 -16.23 -4.60 0.49
C GLY A 73 -15.51 -4.15 -0.79
N SER A 74 -14.34 -3.56 -0.66
CA SER A 74 -13.55 -3.10 -1.80
C SER A 74 -13.04 -4.26 -2.65
N PRO A 75 -13.34 -4.29 -3.98
CA PRO A 75 -12.81 -5.32 -4.88
C PRO A 75 -11.28 -5.39 -4.89
N LEU A 76 -10.59 -4.24 -4.82
CA LEU A 76 -9.12 -4.19 -4.78
C LEU A 76 -8.58 -4.93 -3.56
N LEU A 77 -9.11 -4.64 -2.38
CA LEU A 77 -8.69 -5.27 -1.14
C LEU A 77 -9.00 -6.77 -1.15
N HIS A 78 -10.22 -7.14 -1.57
CA HIS A 78 -10.66 -8.53 -1.67
C HIS A 78 -9.75 -9.34 -2.59
N ASN A 79 -9.51 -8.86 -3.81
CA ASN A 79 -8.67 -9.56 -4.77
C ASN A 79 -7.19 -9.65 -4.31
N THR A 80 -6.68 -8.60 -3.66
CA THR A 80 -5.32 -8.64 -3.08
C THR A 80 -5.23 -9.71 -2.01
N LYS A 81 -6.22 -9.83 -1.14
CA LYS A 81 -6.31 -10.87 -0.11
C LYS A 81 -6.38 -12.29 -0.71
N LEU A 82 -7.19 -12.47 -1.74
CA LEU A 82 -7.29 -13.77 -2.45
C LEU A 82 -5.96 -14.15 -3.12
N LEU A 83 -5.31 -13.19 -3.80
CA LEU A 83 -4.00 -13.38 -4.41
C LEU A 83 -2.97 -13.81 -3.37
N THR A 84 -2.91 -13.09 -2.24
CA THR A 84 -2.01 -13.42 -1.14
C THR A 84 -2.22 -14.84 -0.61
N GLY A 85 -3.49 -15.25 -0.46
CA GLY A 85 -3.83 -16.61 -0.03
C GLY A 85 -3.39 -17.70 -1.03
N LYS A 86 -3.44 -17.42 -2.33
CA LYS A 86 -2.91 -18.32 -3.37
C LYS A 86 -1.39 -18.40 -3.34
N ILE A 87 -0.71 -17.27 -3.19
CA ILE A 87 0.77 -17.20 -3.12
C ILE A 87 1.27 -17.92 -1.87
N LYS A 88 0.62 -17.77 -0.71
CA LYS A 88 0.96 -18.54 0.50
C LYS A 88 0.95 -20.05 0.29
N LYS A 89 0.00 -20.56 -0.49
CA LYS A 89 -0.08 -21.98 -0.82
C LYS A 89 1.02 -22.45 -1.77
N LEU A 90 1.46 -21.57 -2.68
CA LEU A 90 2.50 -21.88 -3.66
C LEU A 90 3.92 -21.73 -3.07
N LEU A 91 4.08 -20.91 -2.06
CA LEU A 91 5.36 -20.60 -1.42
C LEU A 91 5.29 -20.89 0.09
N PRO A 92 5.20 -22.18 0.49
CA PRO A 92 5.03 -22.54 1.91
C PRO A 92 6.22 -22.16 2.79
N ASP A 93 7.42 -22.02 2.20
CA ASP A 93 8.65 -21.65 2.91
C ASP A 93 8.79 -20.12 3.12
N TYR A 94 7.80 -19.33 2.65
CA TYR A 94 7.80 -17.88 2.78
C TYR A 94 6.71 -17.43 3.78
N ASP A 95 7.07 -16.50 4.65
CA ASP A 95 6.07 -15.73 5.40
C ASP A 95 5.51 -14.62 4.47
N VAL A 96 4.35 -14.88 3.87
CA VAL A 96 3.74 -13.99 2.87
C VAL A 96 2.65 -13.17 3.54
N ASP A 97 2.66 -11.84 3.35
CA ASP A 97 1.56 -10.98 3.75
C ASP A 97 1.37 -9.84 2.74
N TYR A 98 0.30 -9.06 2.87
CA TYR A 98 0.01 -7.94 1.98
C TYR A 98 -0.22 -6.64 2.74
N ALA A 99 0.08 -5.54 2.09
CA ALA A 99 -0.18 -4.20 2.59
C ALA A 99 -0.73 -3.28 1.51
N MET A 100 -1.31 -2.18 1.95
CA MET A 100 -1.75 -1.09 1.12
C MET A 100 -0.82 0.11 1.30
N ARG A 101 -0.43 0.75 0.19
CA ARG A 101 0.38 1.98 0.26
C ARG A 101 -0.38 3.09 0.99
N TYR A 102 -1.70 3.14 0.76
CA TYR A 102 -2.60 4.08 1.42
C TYR A 102 -3.73 3.34 2.11
N GLN A 103 -4.05 3.75 3.35
CA GLN A 103 -5.04 3.15 4.23
C GLN A 103 -4.62 1.77 4.79
N ASN A 104 -5.52 0.82 4.90
CA ASN A 104 -5.31 -0.43 5.64
C ASN A 104 -5.42 -1.69 4.77
N PRO A 105 -4.64 -2.75 5.12
CA PRO A 105 -3.58 -2.77 6.13
C PRO A 105 -2.38 -1.94 5.69
N SER A 106 -1.83 -1.10 6.59
CA SER A 106 -0.72 -0.21 6.24
C SER A 106 0.59 -0.98 6.06
N ILE A 107 1.48 -0.44 5.21
CA ILE A 107 2.84 -0.99 5.04
C ILE A 107 3.54 -1.10 6.39
N GLU A 108 3.50 -0.04 7.21
CA GLU A 108 4.22 0.00 8.49
C GLU A 108 3.77 -1.14 9.42
N LYS A 109 2.45 -1.35 9.56
CA LYS A 109 1.91 -2.42 10.41
C LYS A 109 2.30 -3.81 9.90
N THR A 110 2.12 -4.06 8.61
CA THR A 110 2.37 -5.38 8.03
C THR A 110 3.86 -5.70 7.97
N LEU A 111 4.68 -4.71 7.59
CA LEU A 111 6.12 -4.87 7.54
C LEU A 111 6.70 -5.17 8.93
N ASN A 112 6.26 -4.43 9.96
CA ASN A 112 6.70 -4.69 11.34
C ASN A 112 6.35 -6.10 11.80
N LYS A 113 5.14 -6.58 11.51
CA LYS A 113 4.71 -7.96 11.80
C LYS A 113 5.62 -9.00 11.13
N LEU A 114 5.93 -8.84 9.84
CA LEU A 114 6.83 -9.76 9.13
C LEU A 114 8.25 -9.76 9.72
N LEU A 115 8.72 -8.59 10.15
CA LEU A 115 10.06 -8.44 10.74
C LEU A 115 10.17 -8.93 12.19
N GLU A 116 9.06 -9.18 12.91
CA GLU A 116 9.05 -9.81 14.23
C GLU A 116 9.61 -11.23 14.20
N ASN A 117 9.44 -11.93 13.06
CA ASN A 117 9.97 -13.27 12.85
C ASN A 117 11.45 -13.29 12.43
N ASN A 118 12.14 -12.14 12.42
CA ASN A 118 13.56 -11.99 12.05
C ASN A 118 13.93 -12.75 10.75
N PRO A 119 13.28 -12.46 9.61
CA PRO A 119 13.60 -13.12 8.35
C PRO A 119 15.02 -12.77 7.91
N ASP A 120 15.72 -13.72 7.26
CA ASP A 120 17.02 -13.48 6.64
C ASP A 120 16.90 -12.63 5.36
N GLU A 121 15.78 -12.81 4.63
CA GLU A 121 15.49 -12.12 3.38
C GLU A 121 14.06 -11.55 3.40
N LEU A 122 13.92 -10.29 3.03
CA LEU A 122 12.64 -9.61 2.84
C LEU A 122 12.47 -9.23 1.37
N ILE A 123 11.53 -9.86 0.69
CA ILE A 123 11.15 -9.53 -0.68
C ILE A 123 9.95 -8.61 -0.65
N ILE A 124 10.05 -7.48 -1.35
CA ILE A 124 8.96 -6.52 -1.51
C ILE A 124 8.53 -6.50 -2.96
N MET A 125 7.25 -6.81 -3.18
CA MET A 125 6.66 -6.87 -4.51
C MET A 125 5.46 -5.92 -4.61
N PRO A 126 5.66 -4.69 -5.12
CA PRO A 126 4.55 -3.83 -5.50
C PRO A 126 3.74 -4.47 -6.63
N LEU A 127 2.42 -4.51 -6.48
CA LEU A 127 1.52 -5.15 -7.46
C LEU A 127 1.21 -4.21 -8.64
N PHE A 128 2.25 -3.58 -9.17
CA PHE A 128 2.20 -2.72 -10.35
C PHE A 128 3.14 -3.29 -11.41
N PRO A 129 2.63 -3.75 -12.57
CA PRO A 129 3.47 -4.39 -13.59
C PRO A 129 4.60 -3.47 -14.08
N HIS A 130 4.32 -2.17 -14.24
CA HIS A 130 5.29 -1.18 -14.70
C HIS A 130 5.70 -0.23 -13.59
N TYR A 131 6.96 0.21 -13.63
CA TYR A 131 7.44 1.24 -12.72
C TYR A 131 6.81 2.60 -13.02
N ALA A 132 6.31 3.25 -11.97
CA ALA A 132 6.00 4.68 -11.96
C ALA A 132 6.41 5.29 -10.63
N ALA A 133 6.81 6.56 -10.64
CA ALA A 133 7.20 7.28 -9.42
C ALA A 133 6.07 7.31 -8.37
N SER A 134 4.82 7.51 -8.84
CA SER A 134 3.62 7.59 -8.00
C SER A 134 3.12 6.25 -7.46
N THR A 135 3.60 5.13 -7.96
CA THR A 135 3.23 3.77 -7.53
C THR A 135 4.41 3.05 -6.91
N THR A 136 5.21 2.34 -7.72
CA THR A 136 6.38 1.58 -7.26
C THR A 136 7.37 2.46 -6.50
N GLY A 137 7.67 3.66 -7.01
CA GLY A 137 8.56 4.61 -6.33
C GLY A 137 8.01 5.09 -4.97
N SER A 138 6.69 5.31 -4.87
CA SER A 138 6.04 5.69 -3.60
C SER A 138 6.11 4.55 -2.57
N VAL A 139 5.92 3.30 -2.99
CA VAL A 139 6.09 2.12 -2.12
C VAL A 139 7.52 2.02 -1.62
N PHE A 140 8.51 2.13 -2.53
CA PHE A 140 9.92 2.11 -2.16
C PHE A 140 10.27 3.17 -1.12
N ALA A 141 9.82 4.42 -1.32
CA ALA A 141 10.08 5.51 -0.39
C ALA A 141 9.51 5.23 1.01
N GLU A 142 8.30 4.68 1.10
CA GLU A 142 7.68 4.34 2.38
C GLU A 142 8.39 3.19 3.09
N ILE A 143 8.74 2.12 2.37
CA ILE A 143 9.50 1.00 2.92
C ILE A 143 10.85 1.49 3.46
N SER A 144 11.59 2.29 2.68
CA SER A 144 12.87 2.86 3.10
C SER A 144 12.73 3.73 4.35
N ARG A 145 11.67 4.55 4.43
CA ARG A 145 11.36 5.38 5.60
C ARG A 145 11.17 4.54 6.88
N ILE A 146 10.52 3.39 6.74
CA ILE A 146 10.26 2.49 7.88
C ILE A 146 11.53 1.76 8.29
N LEU A 147 12.25 1.20 7.33
CA LEU A 147 13.48 0.44 7.58
C LEU A 147 14.61 1.31 8.16
N ASN A 148 14.71 2.56 7.74
CA ASN A 148 15.71 3.51 8.28
C ASN A 148 15.56 3.80 9.79
N LYS A 149 14.43 3.44 10.40
CA LYS A 149 14.23 3.56 11.85
C LYS A 149 14.74 2.35 12.64
N ARG A 150 15.19 1.30 11.96
CA ARG A 150 15.63 0.05 12.57
C ARG A 150 17.14 -0.04 12.66
N TRP A 151 17.64 -0.60 13.75
CA TRP A 151 19.07 -0.88 13.95
C TRP A 151 19.55 -2.06 13.10
N SER A 152 18.68 -3.04 12.84
CA SER A 152 18.97 -4.20 12.02
C SER A 152 17.87 -4.39 10.99
N VAL A 153 18.27 -4.69 9.77
CA VAL A 153 17.37 -4.99 8.65
C VAL A 153 17.87 -6.26 7.97
N PRO A 154 16.97 -7.14 7.50
CA PRO A 154 17.32 -8.30 6.70
C PRO A 154 17.91 -7.88 5.33
N GLU A 155 18.38 -8.85 4.55
CA GLU A 155 18.60 -8.63 3.12
C GLU A 155 17.29 -8.19 2.45
N VAL A 156 17.27 -7.01 1.81
CA VAL A 156 16.05 -6.47 1.19
C VAL A 156 16.12 -6.56 -0.32
N ARG A 157 15.17 -7.27 -0.91
CA ARG A 157 15.01 -7.40 -2.35
C ARG A 157 13.73 -6.70 -2.81
N PHE A 158 13.87 -5.74 -3.72
CA PHE A 158 12.74 -4.96 -4.22
C PHE A 158 12.47 -5.29 -5.70
N VAL A 159 11.23 -5.71 -6.00
CA VAL A 159 10.79 -6.01 -7.36
C VAL A 159 10.26 -4.72 -7.99
N ASN A 160 11.01 -4.14 -8.92
CA ASN A 160 10.65 -2.86 -9.54
C ASN A 160 9.54 -2.99 -10.59
N GLN A 161 9.50 -4.11 -11.29
CA GLN A 161 8.57 -4.36 -12.40
C GLN A 161 8.47 -5.87 -12.68
N PHE A 162 7.35 -6.28 -13.25
CA PHE A 162 7.12 -7.65 -13.71
C PHE A 162 6.12 -7.64 -14.88
N TYR A 163 6.36 -8.43 -15.91
CA TYR A 163 5.48 -8.63 -17.09
C TYR A 163 5.82 -9.94 -17.79
#